data_b48f99581593b1e0bee84aa29bc78464
#
_entry.id   b48f99581593b1e0bee84aa29bc78464
#
_cell.length_a   1.000
_cell.length_b   1.000
_cell.length_c   1.000
_cell.angle_alpha   90.00
_cell.angle_beta   90.00
_cell.angle_gamma   90.00
#
_symmetry.space_group_name_H-M   'P 1'
#
loop_
_entity.id
_entity.type
_entity.pdbx_description
1 polymer ?
#
loop_
_entity_poly.entity_id
_entity_poly.type
_entity_poly.pdbx_seq_one_letter_code
_entity_poly.pdbx_strand_id
1 'polypeptide(L)'
;MVSVEIQDTHKCRRYVSRVIKNVKVNESPDWIRERLEAVGQKSINNIVDSTNYVMFDLGQPMHAFDLDKLNSGITIRNAKDGEQITTLTGEEKKLSTDDLVIADSESPLAIAGIKGGKKAEVDTETVNIVLESASFDPLTTRLTSRRVGIQNDSSKRFENEPTREL
;
A
#
# COMPACT_ATOMS: atom_id res chain seq x y z
N MET A 1 16.34 8.44 6.98
CA MET A 1 15.10 7.96 7.67
C MET A 1 13.95 8.69 7.01
N VAL A 2 12.87 8.02 6.64
CA VAL A 2 11.66 8.67 6.10
C VAL A 2 10.83 9.15 7.29
N SER A 3 10.43 10.42 7.30
CA SER A 3 9.49 10.93 8.28
C SER A 3 8.09 10.40 7.99
N VAL A 4 7.36 10.05 9.04
CA VAL A 4 5.96 9.60 8.94
C VAL A 4 5.10 10.46 9.84
N GLU A 5 4.03 11.02 9.30
CA GLU A 5 3.03 11.79 10.02
C GLU A 5 1.64 11.14 9.84
N ILE A 6 0.93 10.92 10.94
CA ILE A 6 -0.46 10.45 10.91
C ILE A 6 -1.34 11.63 11.34
N GLN A 7 -2.10 12.21 10.39
CA GLN A 7 -2.99 13.33 10.66
C GLN A 7 -4.37 12.90 11.20
N ASP A 8 -4.83 11.70 10.79
CA ASP A 8 -6.08 11.12 11.30
C ASP A 8 -5.80 9.79 12.04
N THR A 9 -5.61 9.90 13.34
CA THR A 9 -5.32 8.76 14.23
C THR A 9 -6.53 7.85 14.48
N HIS A 10 -7.75 8.27 14.14
CA HIS A 10 -8.93 7.42 14.19
C HIS A 10 -8.98 6.48 12.99
N LYS A 11 -8.65 7.00 11.79
CA LYS A 11 -8.65 6.22 10.56
C LYS A 11 -7.36 5.41 10.33
N CYS A 12 -6.23 5.86 10.90
CA CYS A 12 -4.98 5.11 10.91
C CYS A 12 -4.44 4.99 12.33
N ARG A 13 -4.60 3.84 12.94
CA ARG A 13 -4.25 3.62 14.36
C ARG A 13 -2.76 3.30 14.55
N ARG A 14 -2.13 2.76 13.52
CA ARG A 14 -0.71 2.43 13.52
C ARG A 14 -0.19 2.45 12.08
N TYR A 15 1.00 3.00 11.92
CA TYR A 15 1.74 2.97 10.67
C TYR A 15 3.21 2.71 10.95
N VAL A 16 3.75 1.66 10.38
CA VAL A 16 5.16 1.29 10.50
C VAL A 16 5.78 1.36 9.11
N SER A 17 6.91 2.04 9.01
CA SER A 17 7.69 2.08 7.78
C SER A 17 9.12 1.59 8.02
N ARG A 18 9.66 0.87 7.04
CA ARG A 18 11.05 0.41 7.04
C ARG A 18 11.72 0.73 5.71
N VAL A 19 12.81 1.47 5.76
CA VAL A 19 13.65 1.72 4.57
C VAL A 19 14.60 0.54 4.36
N ILE A 20 14.62 0.03 3.13
CA ILE A 20 15.60 -0.96 2.67
C ILE A 20 16.31 -0.35 1.46
N LYS A 21 17.63 -0.33 1.51
CA LYS A 21 18.48 0.25 0.46
C LYS A 21 19.19 -0.83 -0.34
N ASN A 22 19.60 -0.46 -1.55
CA ASN A 22 20.36 -1.32 -2.46
C ASN A 22 19.61 -2.63 -2.77
N VAL A 23 18.30 -2.57 -2.92
CA VAL A 23 17.52 -3.71 -3.41
C VAL A 23 17.78 -3.92 -4.90
N LYS A 24 17.59 -5.15 -5.36
CA LYS A 24 17.57 -5.50 -6.78
C LYS A 24 16.21 -6.10 -7.09
N VAL A 25 15.46 -5.40 -7.92
CA VAL A 25 14.16 -5.91 -8.38
C VAL A 25 14.38 -6.94 -9.47
N ASN A 26 13.96 -8.16 -9.20
CA ASN A 26 14.10 -9.33 -10.08
C ASN A 26 12.84 -10.20 -9.99
N GLU A 27 12.84 -11.29 -10.76
CA GLU A 27 11.86 -12.37 -10.55
C GLU A 27 11.97 -12.93 -9.13
N SER A 28 10.84 -13.35 -8.61
CA SER A 28 10.77 -13.98 -7.28
C SER A 28 11.41 -15.35 -7.27
N PRO A 29 12.01 -15.77 -6.14
CA PRO A 29 12.43 -17.16 -5.96
C PRO A 29 11.27 -18.13 -6.19
N ASP A 30 11.55 -19.29 -6.76
CA ASP A 30 10.54 -20.29 -7.14
C ASP A 30 9.58 -20.62 -5.98
N TRP A 31 10.11 -20.80 -4.77
CA TRP A 31 9.29 -21.13 -3.60
C TRP A 31 8.26 -20.06 -3.21
N ILE A 32 8.52 -18.75 -3.46
CA ILE A 32 7.54 -17.67 -3.27
C ILE A 32 6.53 -17.71 -4.40
N ARG A 33 7.01 -17.77 -5.66
CA ARG A 33 6.17 -17.81 -6.85
C ARG A 33 5.16 -18.95 -6.80
N GLU A 34 5.62 -20.18 -6.58
CA GLU A 34 4.76 -21.35 -6.51
C GLU A 34 3.68 -21.26 -5.43
N ARG A 35 4.02 -20.72 -4.26
CA ARG A 35 3.06 -20.55 -3.17
C ARG A 35 2.01 -19.48 -3.47
N LEU A 36 2.41 -18.37 -4.09
CA LEU A 36 1.47 -17.32 -4.50
C LEU A 36 0.55 -17.82 -5.63
N GLU A 37 1.10 -18.53 -6.62
CA GLU A 37 0.32 -19.13 -7.70
C GLU A 37 -0.68 -20.18 -7.18
N ALA A 38 -0.29 -20.97 -6.19
CA ALA A 38 -1.16 -21.97 -5.55
C ALA A 38 -2.40 -21.34 -4.87
N VAL A 39 -2.33 -20.07 -4.45
CA VAL A 39 -3.48 -19.32 -3.92
C VAL A 39 -4.11 -18.37 -4.95
N GLY A 40 -3.78 -18.55 -6.23
CA GLY A 40 -4.37 -17.81 -7.35
C GLY A 40 -3.80 -16.41 -7.57
N GLN A 41 -2.65 -16.09 -6.97
CA GLN A 41 -1.95 -14.82 -7.19
C GLN A 41 -0.95 -14.93 -8.34
N LYS A 42 -0.89 -13.88 -9.15
CA LYS A 42 0.15 -13.76 -10.18
C LYS A 42 1.43 -13.21 -9.55
N SER A 43 2.55 -13.88 -9.80
CA SER A 43 3.87 -13.33 -9.46
C SER A 43 4.19 -12.09 -10.30
N ILE A 44 4.77 -11.08 -9.67
CA ILE A 44 5.10 -9.78 -10.27
C ILE A 44 6.61 -9.56 -10.25
N ASN A 45 7.18 -9.39 -9.05
CA ASN A 45 8.60 -9.30 -8.79
C ASN A 45 8.88 -9.63 -7.31
N ASN A 46 10.14 -9.86 -6.98
CA ASN A 46 10.56 -10.28 -5.64
C ASN A 46 10.15 -9.32 -4.50
N ILE A 47 10.01 -8.03 -4.76
CA ILE A 47 9.59 -7.04 -3.75
C ILE A 47 8.09 -7.15 -3.49
N VAL A 48 7.28 -7.05 -4.56
CA VAL A 48 5.81 -7.12 -4.47
C VAL A 48 5.37 -8.49 -3.97
N ASP A 49 5.98 -9.55 -4.47
CA ASP A 49 5.62 -10.91 -4.09
C ASP A 49 5.98 -11.21 -2.63
N SER A 50 7.08 -10.64 -2.11
CA SER A 50 7.40 -10.75 -0.68
C SER A 50 6.32 -10.09 0.19
N THR A 51 5.80 -8.91 -0.20
CA THR A 51 4.70 -8.26 0.53
C THR A 51 3.40 -9.05 0.44
N ASN A 52 3.10 -9.60 -0.75
CA ASN A 52 1.94 -10.47 -0.94
C ASN A 52 2.08 -11.79 -0.16
N TYR A 53 3.27 -12.40 -0.15
CA TYR A 53 3.52 -13.59 0.63
C TYR A 53 3.23 -13.38 2.12
N VAL A 54 3.75 -12.30 2.70
CA VAL A 54 3.46 -11.94 4.11
C VAL A 54 1.97 -11.74 4.35
N MET A 55 1.27 -11.08 3.43
CA MET A 55 -0.18 -10.89 3.54
C MET A 55 -0.96 -12.21 3.56
N PHE A 56 -0.56 -13.20 2.76
CA PHE A 56 -1.23 -14.51 2.75
C PHE A 56 -0.81 -15.41 3.92
N ASP A 57 0.44 -15.30 4.37
CA ASP A 57 0.98 -16.13 5.47
C ASP A 57 0.52 -15.63 6.85
N LEU A 58 0.58 -14.31 7.08
CA LEU A 58 0.28 -13.70 8.38
C LEU A 58 -1.05 -12.95 8.44
N GLY A 59 -1.70 -12.73 7.30
CA GLY A 59 -2.94 -11.94 7.25
C GLY A 59 -2.74 -10.42 7.26
N GLN A 60 -1.50 -9.92 7.35
CA GLN A 60 -1.17 -8.50 7.38
C GLN A 60 -0.81 -7.99 5.99
N PRO A 61 -1.67 -7.15 5.35
CA PRO A 61 -1.30 -6.52 4.10
C PRO A 61 -0.12 -5.58 4.28
N MET A 62 0.79 -5.63 3.33
CA MET A 62 1.96 -4.75 3.25
C MET A 62 2.03 -4.09 1.89
N HIS A 63 2.74 -2.97 1.83
CA HIS A 63 3.05 -2.29 0.57
C HIS A 63 4.52 -1.87 0.51
N ALA A 64 5.03 -1.73 -0.70
CA ALA A 64 6.37 -1.20 -0.96
C ALA A 64 6.27 0.01 -1.88
N PHE A 65 6.87 1.12 -1.46
CA PHE A 65 7.03 2.31 -2.27
C PHE A 65 8.49 2.43 -2.74
N ASP A 66 8.70 2.90 -3.94
CA ASP A 66 10.01 3.35 -4.39
C ASP A 66 10.38 4.63 -3.64
N LEU A 67 11.42 4.55 -2.81
CA LEU A 67 11.86 5.66 -1.96
C LEU A 67 12.32 6.88 -2.77
N ASP A 68 12.95 6.63 -3.90
CA ASP A 68 13.56 7.67 -4.71
C ASP A 68 12.52 8.46 -5.55
N LYS A 69 11.27 7.94 -5.63
CA LYS A 69 10.12 8.61 -6.23
C LYS A 69 9.27 9.40 -5.23
N LEU A 70 9.61 9.35 -3.93
CA LEU A 70 8.90 10.11 -2.90
C LEU A 70 9.45 11.54 -2.80
N ASN A 71 8.54 12.51 -2.75
CA ASN A 71 8.88 13.90 -2.46
C ASN A 71 8.70 14.18 -0.96
N SER A 72 9.80 14.12 -0.20
CA SER A 72 9.84 14.24 1.25
C SER A 72 9.32 13.01 2.03
N GLY A 73 8.65 13.19 3.16
CA GLY A 73 8.16 12.09 4.01
C GLY A 73 6.82 11.50 3.55
N ILE A 74 6.26 10.65 4.39
CA ILE A 74 4.95 10.05 4.21
C ILE A 74 3.97 10.68 5.19
N THR A 75 2.82 11.12 4.69
CA THR A 75 1.72 11.65 5.48
C THR A 75 0.47 10.82 5.25
N ILE A 76 -0.11 10.29 6.32
CA ILE A 76 -1.39 9.58 6.30
C ILE A 76 -2.47 10.59 6.67
N ARG A 77 -3.31 10.94 5.70
CA ARG A 77 -4.31 12.01 5.81
C ARG A 77 -5.58 11.70 5.05
N ASN A 78 -6.61 12.47 5.30
CA ASN A 78 -7.77 12.48 4.41
C ASN A 78 -7.40 13.09 3.05
N ALA A 79 -8.02 12.63 1.99
CA ALA A 79 -7.85 13.21 0.67
C ALA A 79 -8.38 14.66 0.66
N LYS A 80 -7.78 15.49 -0.18
CA LYS A 80 -8.24 16.87 -0.40
C LYS A 80 -9.43 16.89 -1.36
N ASP A 81 -10.21 17.95 -1.31
CA ASP A 81 -11.30 18.13 -2.26
C ASP A 81 -10.79 18.18 -3.70
N GLY A 82 -11.43 17.41 -4.58
CA GLY A 82 -11.04 17.28 -5.99
C GLY A 82 -9.76 16.47 -6.25
N GLU A 83 -9.16 15.88 -5.21
CA GLU A 83 -7.93 15.09 -5.36
C GLU A 83 -8.19 13.80 -6.14
N GLN A 84 -7.22 13.40 -6.94
CA GLN A 84 -7.29 12.20 -7.78
C GLN A 84 -6.02 11.37 -7.60
N ILE A 85 -6.12 10.08 -7.91
CA ILE A 85 -4.98 9.17 -7.93
C ILE A 85 -5.05 8.26 -9.16
N THR A 86 -3.92 8.11 -9.86
CA THR A 86 -3.75 7.06 -10.86
C THR A 86 -3.27 5.80 -10.15
N THR A 87 -4.05 4.75 -10.19
CA THR A 87 -3.73 3.48 -9.53
C THR A 87 -2.63 2.71 -10.26
N LEU A 88 -2.04 1.68 -9.63
CA LEU A 88 -1.06 0.78 -10.25
C LEU A 88 -1.59 0.09 -11.52
N THR A 89 -2.91 -0.04 -11.67
CA THR A 89 -3.54 -0.59 -12.89
C THR A 89 -3.78 0.46 -13.97
N GLY A 90 -3.39 1.73 -13.75
CA GLY A 90 -3.54 2.83 -14.70
C GLY A 90 -4.91 3.52 -14.67
N GLU A 91 -5.81 3.12 -13.78
CA GLU A 91 -7.12 3.75 -13.63
C GLU A 91 -7.03 5.03 -12.82
N GLU A 92 -7.66 6.10 -13.29
CA GLU A 92 -7.85 7.32 -12.50
C GLU A 92 -9.05 7.19 -11.57
N LYS A 93 -8.85 7.49 -10.30
CA LYS A 93 -9.90 7.50 -9.29
C LYS A 93 -10.03 8.88 -8.65
N LYS A 94 -11.24 9.43 -8.63
CA LYS A 94 -11.58 10.63 -7.86
C LYS A 94 -11.74 10.24 -6.41
N LEU A 95 -11.09 11.00 -5.53
CA LEU A 95 -11.12 10.79 -4.10
C LEU A 95 -12.16 11.70 -3.44
N SER A 96 -12.73 11.22 -2.34
CA SER A 96 -13.57 12.01 -1.45
C SER A 96 -12.75 12.46 -0.25
N THR A 97 -13.12 13.56 0.36
CA THR A 97 -12.50 14.04 1.60
C THR A 97 -12.65 13.08 2.79
N ASP A 98 -13.50 12.05 2.66
CA ASP A 98 -13.63 10.97 3.64
C ASP A 98 -12.64 9.84 3.42
N ASP A 99 -12.00 9.77 2.25
CA ASP A 99 -11.03 8.72 1.95
C ASP A 99 -9.70 8.97 2.65
N LEU A 100 -9.14 7.92 3.22
CA LEU A 100 -7.80 7.98 3.76
C LEU A 100 -6.78 7.68 2.65
N VAL A 101 -5.77 8.52 2.56
CA VAL A 101 -4.66 8.35 1.61
C VAL A 101 -3.32 8.33 2.33
N ILE A 102 -2.39 7.62 1.74
CA ILE A 102 -0.97 7.74 2.02
C ILE A 102 -0.42 8.68 0.97
N ALA A 103 0.19 9.78 1.39
CA ALA A 103 0.64 10.85 0.51
C ALA A 103 2.06 11.29 0.84
N ASP A 104 2.73 11.89 -0.12
CA ASP A 104 3.91 12.71 0.12
C ASP A 104 3.52 14.20 0.15
N SER A 105 4.51 15.11 0.06
CA SER A 105 4.23 16.56 0.08
C SER A 105 3.44 17.05 -1.14
N GLU A 106 3.42 16.30 -2.24
CA GLU A 106 2.82 16.74 -3.50
C GLU A 106 1.47 16.10 -3.78
N SER A 107 1.36 14.77 -3.62
CA SER A 107 0.18 14.02 -4.09
C SER A 107 -0.03 12.72 -3.34
N PRO A 108 -1.20 12.08 -3.48
CA PRO A 108 -1.44 10.75 -2.94
C PRO A 108 -0.57 9.70 -3.63
N LEU A 109 0.00 8.81 -2.84
CA LEU A 109 0.80 7.67 -3.25
C LEU A 109 -0.02 6.37 -3.26
N ALA A 110 -1.04 6.30 -2.39
CA ALA A 110 -1.94 5.15 -2.29
C ALA A 110 -3.28 5.55 -1.67
N ILE A 111 -4.33 4.80 -2.01
CA ILE A 111 -5.58 4.76 -1.23
C ILE A 111 -5.32 3.77 -0.09
N ALA A 112 -5.31 4.27 1.14
CA ALA A 112 -4.88 3.52 2.32
C ALA A 112 -5.64 2.19 2.48
N GLY A 113 -4.90 1.09 2.57
CA GLY A 113 -5.45 -0.26 2.72
C GLY A 113 -6.14 -0.85 1.49
N ILE A 114 -6.19 -0.12 0.36
CA ILE A 114 -6.96 -0.53 -0.82
C ILE A 114 -6.04 -0.72 -2.04
N LYS A 115 -5.38 0.35 -2.51
CA LYS A 115 -4.62 0.28 -3.75
C LYS A 115 -3.49 1.29 -3.82
N GLY A 116 -2.31 0.82 -4.19
CA GLY A 116 -1.17 1.67 -4.51
C GLY A 116 -1.40 2.53 -5.74
N GLY A 117 -0.77 3.69 -5.76
CA GLY A 117 -0.72 4.61 -6.90
C GLY A 117 0.53 4.42 -7.76
N LYS A 118 0.43 4.89 -8.99
CA LYS A 118 1.49 4.77 -10.01
C LYS A 118 2.74 5.57 -9.67
N LYS A 119 2.60 6.69 -8.94
CA LYS A 119 3.69 7.63 -8.67
C LYS A 119 4.89 6.97 -8.00
N ALA A 120 4.66 6.16 -6.98
CA ALA A 120 5.73 5.51 -6.20
C ALA A 120 5.80 4.00 -6.43
N GLU A 121 5.41 3.55 -7.63
CA GLU A 121 5.47 2.14 -8.02
C GLU A 121 6.91 1.63 -8.03
N VAL A 122 7.10 0.44 -7.47
CA VAL A 122 8.35 -0.31 -7.57
C VAL A 122 8.47 -0.92 -8.97
N ASP A 123 9.55 -0.59 -9.66
CA ASP A 123 9.88 -1.10 -10.99
C ASP A 123 11.31 -1.67 -11.05
N THR A 124 11.77 -2.03 -12.25
CA THR A 124 13.09 -2.62 -12.47
C THR A 124 14.26 -1.71 -12.14
N GLU A 125 14.05 -0.40 -12.11
CA GLU A 125 15.08 0.62 -11.80
C GLU A 125 15.13 0.97 -10.31
N THR A 126 14.17 0.47 -9.51
CA THR A 126 14.06 0.75 -8.09
C THR A 126 15.25 0.17 -7.31
N VAL A 127 15.94 1.02 -6.57
CA VAL A 127 17.13 0.67 -5.76
C VAL A 127 16.85 0.78 -4.25
N ASN A 128 15.99 1.70 -3.86
CA ASN A 128 15.64 1.93 -2.47
C ASN A 128 14.13 1.85 -2.28
N ILE A 129 13.68 1.17 -1.24
CA ILE A 129 12.25 1.03 -0.96
C ILE A 129 11.88 1.45 0.45
N VAL A 130 10.63 1.84 0.61
CA VAL A 130 9.96 1.95 1.90
C VAL A 130 8.91 0.86 1.99
N LEU A 131 9.09 -0.09 2.91
CA LEU A 131 8.04 -1.04 3.26
C LEU A 131 7.06 -0.38 4.23
N GLU A 132 5.79 -0.66 4.02
CA GLU A 132 4.67 -0.25 4.85
C GLU A 132 4.02 -1.46 5.50
N SER A 133 3.68 -1.30 6.78
CA SER A 133 2.71 -2.14 7.48
C SER A 133 1.86 -1.25 8.38
N ALA A 134 0.54 -1.30 8.23
CA ALA A 134 -0.34 -0.36 8.90
C ALA A 134 -1.63 -1.03 9.42
N SER A 135 -2.33 -0.32 10.32
CA SER A 135 -3.67 -0.66 10.78
C SER A 135 -4.62 0.48 10.45
N PHE A 136 -5.48 0.24 9.46
CA PHE A 136 -6.49 1.20 9.02
C PHE A 136 -7.87 0.87 9.59
N ASP A 137 -8.71 1.91 9.72
CA ASP A 137 -10.08 1.73 10.21
C ASP A 137 -10.91 0.88 9.24
N PRO A 138 -11.55 -0.21 9.72
CA PRO A 138 -12.30 -1.13 8.88
C PRO A 138 -13.46 -0.48 8.14
N LEU A 139 -14.20 0.43 8.82
CA LEU A 139 -15.35 1.09 8.23
C LEU A 139 -14.93 2.04 7.11
N THR A 140 -13.89 2.84 7.33
CA THR A 140 -13.32 3.74 6.32
C THR A 140 -12.86 2.95 5.11
N THR A 141 -12.09 1.86 5.31
CA THR A 141 -11.62 1.01 4.22
C THR A 141 -12.79 0.41 3.42
N ARG A 142 -13.81 -0.10 4.10
CA ARG A 142 -14.99 -0.70 3.45
C ARG A 142 -15.77 0.32 2.61
N LEU A 143 -16.03 1.52 3.16
CA LEU A 143 -16.79 2.56 2.46
C LEU A 143 -16.01 3.08 1.25
N THR A 144 -14.72 3.38 1.42
CA THR A 144 -13.85 3.82 0.33
C THR A 144 -13.72 2.76 -0.76
N SER A 145 -13.45 1.49 -0.41
CA SER A 145 -13.32 0.36 -1.33
C SER A 145 -14.56 0.21 -2.25
N ARG A 146 -15.75 0.31 -1.65
CA ARG A 146 -17.01 0.24 -2.41
C ARG A 146 -17.22 1.46 -3.31
N ARG A 147 -16.93 2.66 -2.80
CA ARG A 147 -17.11 3.91 -3.54
C ARG A 147 -16.18 4.00 -4.75
N VAL A 148 -14.91 3.62 -4.61
CA VAL A 148 -13.94 3.62 -5.72
C VAL A 148 -14.06 2.38 -6.62
N GLY A 149 -14.86 1.38 -6.20
CA GLY A 149 -15.09 0.16 -6.96
C GLY A 149 -13.88 -0.80 -6.99
N ILE A 150 -13.04 -0.77 -5.95
CA ILE A 150 -11.85 -1.64 -5.83
C ILE A 150 -11.99 -2.53 -4.60
N GLN A 151 -12.18 -3.83 -4.84
CA GLN A 151 -12.19 -4.86 -3.81
C GLN A 151 -11.11 -5.88 -4.12
N ASN A 152 -10.19 -6.09 -3.19
CA ASN A 152 -9.05 -7.00 -3.34
C ASN A 152 -8.70 -7.67 -2.00
N ASP A 153 -7.65 -8.48 -2.01
CA ASP A 153 -7.20 -9.22 -0.82
C ASP A 153 -6.76 -8.32 0.34
N SER A 154 -6.20 -7.14 0.03
CA SER A 154 -5.82 -6.14 1.03
C SER A 154 -7.06 -5.51 1.67
N SER A 155 -7.98 -4.95 0.85
CA SER A 155 -9.18 -4.28 1.36
C SER A 155 -10.05 -5.22 2.19
N LYS A 156 -10.20 -6.49 1.76
CA LYS A 156 -10.95 -7.51 2.51
C LYS A 156 -10.36 -7.77 3.90
N ARG A 157 -9.01 -7.79 4.01
CA ARG A 157 -8.35 -7.98 5.30
C ARG A 157 -8.52 -6.78 6.22
N PHE A 158 -8.33 -5.57 5.70
CA PHE A 158 -8.53 -4.35 6.49
C PHE A 158 -9.99 -4.13 6.91
N GLU A 159 -10.97 -4.49 6.05
CA GLU A 159 -12.39 -4.46 6.42
C GLU A 159 -12.74 -5.38 7.61
N ASN A 160 -11.96 -6.44 7.83
CA ASN A 160 -12.13 -7.41 8.90
C ASN A 160 -11.15 -7.22 10.04
N GLU A 161 -10.46 -6.08 10.08
CA GLU A 161 -9.53 -5.67 11.13
C GLU A 161 -8.42 -6.69 11.41
N PRO A 162 -7.30 -6.71 10.65
CA PRO A 162 -6.13 -7.50 11.01
C PRO A 162 -5.73 -7.18 12.45
N THR A 163 -5.33 -8.21 13.21
CA THR A 163 -4.97 -8.01 14.61
C THR A 163 -3.86 -6.97 14.75
N ARG A 164 -3.95 -6.13 15.79
CA ARG A 164 -2.96 -5.08 16.07
C ARG A 164 -1.63 -5.62 16.63
N GLU A 165 -1.59 -6.89 16.96
CA GLU A 165 -0.46 -7.58 17.59
C GLU A 165 0.50 -8.20 16.56
N LEU A 166 0.14 -8.20 15.27
CA LEU A 166 0.99 -8.68 14.18
C LEU A 166 2.00 -7.63 13.70
#